data_2ead979b1cf0b07b70d7cddad2df119b
#
_entry.id   2ead979b1cf0b07b70d7cddad2df119b
#
_cell.length_a   1.000
_cell.length_b   1.000
_cell.length_c   1.000
_cell.angle_alpha   90.00
_cell.angle_beta   90.00
_cell.angle_gamma   90.00
#
_symmetry.space_group_name_H-M   'P 1'
#
loop_
_entity.id
_entity.type
_entity.pdbx_description
1 polymer ?
#
loop_
_entity_poly.entity_id
_entity_poly.type
_entity_poly.pdbx_seq_one_letter_code
_entity_poly.pdbx_strand_id
1 'polypeptide(L)'
;IDAINQTLTILQGKWKIQIISTLSNRKSYRFNELMKAIEGIGTKMLSSDLKILENNKIIERHILDSHPVIIEYSLSLYGQTLNKLMYEMSEWGSTHRNKQTGYNPDSHINHFLTIDI
;
A
#
# COMPACT_ATOMS: atom_id res chain seq x y z
N ILE A 1 2.36 -23.47 -5.00
CA ILE A 1 1.56 -22.23 -4.88
C ILE A 1 2.03 -21.24 -5.90
N ASP A 2 1.12 -20.68 -6.62
CA ASP A 2 1.49 -19.70 -7.63
C ASP A 2 1.86 -18.35 -6.99
N ALA A 3 2.50 -17.50 -7.79
CA ALA A 3 3.04 -16.23 -7.31
C ALA A 3 1.96 -15.26 -6.85
N ILE A 4 0.76 -15.33 -7.44
CA ILE A 4 -0.34 -14.48 -7.03
C ILE A 4 -0.74 -14.78 -5.60
N ASN A 5 -0.89 -16.07 -5.26
CA ASN A 5 -1.24 -16.47 -3.90
C ASN A 5 -0.15 -16.11 -2.90
N GLN A 6 1.12 -16.21 -3.28
CA GLN A 6 2.22 -15.79 -2.41
C GLN A 6 2.14 -14.30 -2.12
N THR A 7 1.86 -13.48 -3.14
CA THR A 7 1.71 -12.04 -2.97
C THR A 7 0.54 -11.72 -2.06
N LEU A 8 -0.60 -12.35 -2.28
CA LEU A 8 -1.79 -12.13 -1.46
C LEU A 8 -1.53 -12.51 0.00
N THR A 9 -0.77 -13.57 0.25
CA THR A 9 -0.42 -13.96 1.62
C THR A 9 0.35 -12.86 2.35
N ILE A 10 1.27 -12.20 1.67
CA ILE A 10 2.06 -11.12 2.25
C ILE A 10 1.21 -9.87 2.48
N LEU A 11 0.31 -9.55 1.54
CA LEU A 11 -0.46 -8.31 1.54
C LEU A 11 -1.89 -8.48 2.08
N GLN A 12 -2.20 -9.63 2.64
CA GLN A 12 -3.56 -9.92 3.08
C GLN A 12 -4.04 -8.97 4.17
N GLY A 13 -5.34 -8.85 4.27
CA GLY A 13 -5.99 -7.96 5.23
C GLY A 13 -6.31 -6.61 4.61
N LYS A 14 -7.04 -5.82 5.38
CA LYS A 14 -7.57 -4.55 4.90
C LYS A 14 -6.51 -3.45 4.82
N TRP A 15 -5.48 -3.49 5.67
CA TRP A 15 -4.70 -2.31 5.95
C TRP A 15 -3.28 -2.31 5.36
N LYS A 16 -2.69 -3.47 5.07
CA LYS A 16 -1.29 -3.52 4.62
C LYS A 16 -1.06 -2.76 3.33
N ILE A 17 -1.93 -2.93 2.36
CA ILE A 17 -1.82 -2.20 1.08
C ILE A 17 -1.97 -0.71 1.31
N GLN A 18 -2.89 -0.30 2.19
CA GLN A 18 -3.08 1.12 2.51
C GLN A 18 -1.86 1.71 3.19
N ILE A 19 -1.21 0.95 4.07
CA ILE A 19 0.03 1.39 4.72
C ILE A 19 1.12 1.59 3.69
N ILE A 20 1.32 0.61 2.81
CA ILE A 20 2.34 0.70 1.76
C ILE A 20 2.08 1.88 0.85
N SER A 21 0.85 2.06 0.42
CA SER A 21 0.46 3.17 -0.44
C SER A 21 0.74 4.51 0.23
N THR A 22 0.41 4.64 1.52
CA THR A 22 0.67 5.86 2.28
C THR A 22 2.16 6.14 2.36
N LEU A 23 2.96 5.12 2.70
CA LEU A 23 4.40 5.26 2.82
C LEU A 23 5.07 5.64 1.51
N SER A 24 4.47 5.35 0.37
CA SER A 24 5.03 5.72 -0.92
C SER A 24 4.93 7.23 -1.21
N ASN A 25 4.14 7.97 -0.42
CA ASN A 25 3.87 9.39 -0.68
C ASN A 25 4.98 10.31 -0.23
N ARG A 26 5.83 9.88 0.70
CA ARG A 26 6.96 10.69 1.15
C ARG A 26 8.02 9.79 1.79
N LYS A 27 9.16 10.39 2.10
CA LYS A 27 10.35 9.64 2.50
C LYS A 27 10.13 8.82 3.77
N SER A 28 9.47 9.38 4.77
CA SER A 28 9.23 8.67 6.03
C SER A 28 7.99 9.22 6.73
N TYR A 29 7.45 8.40 7.64
CA TYR A 29 6.31 8.75 8.48
C TYR A 29 6.58 8.31 9.89
N ARG A 30 6.16 9.12 10.85
CA ARG A 30 6.06 8.69 12.25
C ARG A 30 4.77 7.90 12.45
N PHE A 31 4.72 7.13 13.54
CA PHE A 31 3.53 6.32 13.83
C PHE A 31 2.25 7.15 13.86
N ASN A 32 2.26 8.27 14.57
CA ASN A 32 1.06 9.11 14.65
C ASN A 32 0.69 9.75 13.33
N GLU A 33 1.66 10.00 12.48
CA GLU A 33 1.39 10.52 11.15
C GLU A 33 0.69 9.48 10.28
N LEU A 34 1.09 8.21 10.41
CA LEU A 34 0.40 7.12 9.74
C LEU A 34 -1.03 6.96 10.27
N MET A 35 -1.21 7.06 11.60
CA MET A 35 -2.54 7.00 12.20
C MET A 35 -3.48 8.05 11.61
N LYS A 36 -2.97 9.25 11.40
CA LYS A 36 -3.78 10.34 10.84
C LYS A 36 -4.03 10.17 9.35
N ALA A 37 -3.06 9.61 8.63
CA ALA A 37 -3.16 9.48 7.18
C ALA A 37 -4.07 8.34 6.76
N ILE A 38 -4.21 7.31 7.59
CA ILE A 38 -4.99 6.11 7.25
C ILE A 38 -6.27 6.13 8.08
N GLU A 39 -7.34 6.61 7.44
CA GLU A 39 -8.62 6.77 8.13
C GLU A 39 -9.16 5.44 8.61
N GLY A 40 -9.51 5.40 9.87
CA GLY A 40 -10.17 4.24 10.48
C GLY A 40 -9.24 3.19 11.06
N ILE A 41 -7.93 3.30 10.85
CA ILE A 41 -7.02 2.30 11.41
C ILE A 41 -6.80 2.57 12.91
N GLY A 42 -6.82 1.48 13.70
CA GLY A 42 -6.53 1.58 15.13
C GLY A 42 -5.06 1.36 15.44
N THR A 43 -4.67 1.78 16.63
CA THR A 43 -3.28 1.70 17.09
C THR A 43 -2.74 0.27 17.06
N LYS A 44 -3.53 -0.67 17.55
CA LYS A 44 -3.11 -2.07 17.63
C LYS A 44 -2.92 -2.68 16.24
N MET A 45 -3.84 -2.40 15.33
CA MET A 45 -3.75 -2.92 13.98
C MET A 45 -2.57 -2.32 13.23
N LEU A 46 -2.37 -1.01 13.34
CA LEU A 46 -1.24 -0.37 12.68
C LEU A 46 0.09 -0.93 13.20
N SER A 47 0.22 -1.06 14.52
CA SER A 47 1.42 -1.63 15.12
C SER A 47 1.69 -3.04 14.64
N SER A 48 0.65 -3.87 14.62
CA SER A 48 0.76 -5.26 14.17
C SER A 48 1.16 -5.36 12.70
N ASP A 49 0.50 -4.62 11.84
CA ASP A 49 0.77 -4.68 10.40
C ASP A 49 2.14 -4.09 10.05
N LEU A 50 2.56 -3.03 10.72
CA LEU A 50 3.90 -2.49 10.54
C LEU A 50 4.97 -3.54 10.87
N LYS A 51 4.76 -4.30 11.94
CA LYS A 51 5.70 -5.35 12.31
C LYS A 51 5.77 -6.45 11.26
N ILE A 52 4.64 -6.86 10.75
CA ILE A 52 4.60 -7.89 9.70
C ILE A 52 5.31 -7.39 8.44
N LEU A 53 5.06 -6.16 8.02
CA LEU A 53 5.69 -5.59 6.85
C LEU A 53 7.19 -5.42 7.04
N GLU A 54 7.61 -5.04 8.24
CA GLU A 54 9.03 -4.95 8.57
C GLU A 54 9.71 -6.32 8.51
N ASN A 55 9.05 -7.35 9.07
CA ASN A 55 9.58 -8.71 9.05
C ASN A 55 9.72 -9.25 7.62
N ASN A 56 8.87 -8.80 6.70
CA ASN A 56 8.95 -9.16 5.29
C ASN A 56 9.86 -8.24 4.48
N LYS A 57 10.60 -7.35 5.14
CA LYS A 57 11.57 -6.44 4.52
C LYS A 57 10.96 -5.42 3.57
N ILE A 58 9.65 -5.22 3.64
CA ILE A 58 8.94 -4.26 2.79
C ILE A 58 9.12 -2.85 3.32
N ILE A 59 9.16 -2.69 4.65
CA ILE A 59 9.38 -1.41 5.27
C ILE A 59 10.57 -1.48 6.21
N GLU A 60 11.10 -0.30 6.53
CA GLU A 60 12.19 -0.13 7.49
C GLU A 60 11.72 0.74 8.64
N ARG A 61 12.16 0.38 9.82
CA ARG A 61 11.88 1.11 11.04
C ARG A 61 13.18 1.74 11.51
N HIS A 62 13.22 3.06 11.61
CA HIS A 62 14.42 3.81 11.97
C HIS A 62 14.24 4.46 13.32
N ILE A 63 15.15 4.21 14.22
CA ILE A 63 15.18 4.83 15.53
C ILE A 63 16.21 5.97 15.47
N LEU A 64 15.73 7.20 15.59
CA LEU A 64 16.60 8.37 15.52
C LEU A 64 17.17 8.66 16.91
N ASP A 65 18.46 8.96 16.93
CA ASP A 65 19.16 9.32 18.18
C ASP A 65 18.82 10.75 18.56
N SER A 66 17.76 10.90 19.33
CA SER A 66 17.26 12.20 19.77
C SER A 66 16.59 12.05 21.14
N HIS A 67 16.24 13.18 21.78
CA HIS A 67 15.55 13.19 23.06
C HIS A 67 14.30 14.06 22.94
N PRO A 68 13.09 13.46 22.98
CA PRO A 68 12.82 12.01 23.06
C PRO A 68 13.18 11.28 21.78
N VAL A 69 13.33 9.97 21.88
CA VAL A 69 13.60 9.12 20.74
C VAL A 69 12.47 9.24 19.72
N ILE A 70 12.84 9.36 18.45
CA ILE A 70 11.90 9.43 17.34
C ILE A 70 12.01 8.15 16.53
N ILE A 71 10.86 7.56 16.19
CA ILE A 71 10.80 6.37 15.34
C ILE A 71 10.09 6.74 14.04
N GLU A 72 10.76 6.42 12.91
CA GLU A 72 10.21 6.67 11.59
C GLU A 72 10.12 5.40 10.79
N TYR A 73 9.12 5.33 9.92
CA TYR A 73 8.90 4.21 9.03
C TYR A 73 9.01 4.68 7.57
N SER A 74 9.63 3.86 6.75
CA SER A 74 9.79 4.15 5.32
C SER A 74 9.70 2.86 4.51
N LEU A 75 9.37 2.97 3.22
CA LEU A 75 9.51 1.83 2.32
C LEU A 75 10.99 1.53 2.12
N SER A 76 11.34 0.25 2.18
CA SER A 76 12.68 -0.18 1.76
C SER A 76 12.79 -0.08 0.23
N LEU A 77 14.00 -0.22 -0.30
CA LEU A 77 14.16 -0.34 -1.75
C LEU A 77 13.35 -1.51 -2.29
N TYR A 78 13.36 -2.61 -1.56
CA TYR A 78 12.56 -3.78 -1.93
C TYR A 78 11.06 -3.45 -1.91
N GLY A 79 10.60 -2.75 -0.87
CA GLY A 79 9.19 -2.36 -0.75
C GLY A 79 8.75 -1.45 -1.90
N GLN A 80 9.64 -0.62 -2.41
CA GLN A 80 9.33 0.26 -3.52
C GLN A 80 9.02 -0.50 -4.80
N THR A 81 9.43 -1.75 -4.92
CA THR A 81 9.07 -2.59 -6.06
C THR A 81 7.56 -2.86 -6.14
N LEU A 82 6.83 -2.64 -5.04
CA LEU A 82 5.37 -2.76 -5.03
C LEU A 82 4.66 -1.55 -5.61
N ASN A 83 5.36 -0.46 -5.89
CA ASN A 83 4.72 0.77 -6.35
C ASN A 83 3.97 0.58 -7.67
N LYS A 84 4.53 -0.19 -8.58
CA LYS A 84 3.86 -0.47 -9.86
C LYS A 84 2.58 -1.26 -9.64
N LEU A 85 2.61 -2.25 -8.76
CA LEU A 85 1.41 -3.03 -8.43
C LEU A 85 0.34 -2.13 -7.82
N MET A 86 0.72 -1.26 -6.89
CA MET A 86 -0.21 -0.32 -6.26
C MET A 86 -0.85 0.58 -7.31
N TYR A 87 -0.05 1.09 -8.23
CA TYR A 87 -0.57 1.95 -9.29
C TYR A 87 -1.60 1.21 -10.16
N GLU A 88 -1.28 -0.01 -10.58
CA GLU A 88 -2.18 -0.80 -11.41
C GLU A 88 -3.48 -1.12 -10.68
N MET A 89 -3.40 -1.42 -9.39
CA MET A 89 -4.60 -1.65 -8.58
C MET A 89 -5.46 -0.40 -8.50
N SER A 90 -4.84 0.75 -8.34
CA SER A 90 -5.55 2.03 -8.29
C SER A 90 -6.26 2.32 -9.61
N GLU A 91 -5.57 2.09 -10.72
CA GLU A 91 -6.14 2.30 -12.04
C GLU A 91 -7.33 1.37 -12.29
N TRP A 92 -7.17 0.11 -11.96
CA TRP A 92 -8.25 -0.85 -12.13
C TRP A 92 -9.46 -0.47 -11.28
N GLY A 93 -9.22 -0.11 -10.01
CA GLY A 93 -10.30 0.27 -9.10
C GLY A 93 -11.06 1.51 -9.56
N SER A 94 -10.33 2.51 -10.05
CA SER A 94 -10.95 3.74 -10.57
C SER A 94 -11.82 3.45 -11.79
N THR A 95 -11.32 2.62 -12.70
CA THR A 95 -12.07 2.25 -13.89
C THR A 95 -13.34 1.48 -13.52
N HIS A 96 -13.22 0.53 -12.61
CA HIS A 96 -14.35 -0.26 -12.14
C HIS A 96 -15.42 0.62 -11.48
N ARG A 97 -15.01 1.54 -10.62
CA ARG A 97 -15.93 2.47 -9.95
C ARG A 97 -16.67 3.33 -10.97
N ASN A 98 -15.97 3.85 -11.96
CA ASN A 98 -16.56 4.69 -13.00
C ASN A 98 -17.57 3.90 -13.82
N LYS A 99 -17.28 2.66 -14.14
CA LYS A 99 -18.20 1.79 -14.87
C LYS A 99 -19.48 1.57 -14.08
N GLN A 100 -19.39 1.35 -12.77
CA GLN A 100 -20.56 1.13 -11.93
C GLN A 100 -21.41 2.38 -11.78
N THR A 101 -20.82 3.57 -11.87
CA THR A 101 -21.55 4.83 -11.77
C THR A 101 -22.07 5.34 -13.11
N GLY A 102 -21.99 4.54 -14.16
CA GLY A 102 -22.49 4.92 -15.48
C GLY A 102 -21.48 5.67 -16.35
N TYR A 103 -20.23 5.71 -15.93
CA TYR A 103 -19.18 6.31 -16.73
C TYR A 103 -19.01 5.57 -18.06
N ASN A 104 -18.77 6.35 -19.13
CA ASN A 104 -18.60 5.77 -20.46
C ASN A 104 -17.39 4.86 -20.51
N PRO A 105 -17.57 3.58 -20.85
CA PRO A 105 -16.47 2.62 -20.84
C PRO A 105 -15.49 2.74 -22.01
N ASP A 106 -15.75 3.63 -22.96
CA ASP A 106 -15.01 3.64 -24.23
C ASP A 106 -13.53 3.92 -24.09
N SER A 107 -13.11 4.59 -23.02
CA SER A 107 -11.72 4.97 -22.86
C SER A 107 -10.85 3.88 -22.25
N HIS A 108 -11.24 3.38 -21.08
CA HIS A 108 -10.36 2.49 -20.33
C HIS A 108 -10.70 1.01 -20.46
N ILE A 109 -11.97 0.67 -20.43
CA ILE A 109 -12.38 -0.72 -20.48
C ILE A 109 -12.00 -1.36 -21.80
N ASN A 110 -12.26 -0.67 -22.90
CA ASN A 110 -11.91 -1.19 -24.23
C ASN A 110 -10.40 -1.36 -24.38
N HIS A 111 -9.63 -0.47 -23.78
CA HIS A 111 -8.18 -0.58 -23.80
C HIS A 111 -7.70 -1.84 -23.07
N PHE A 112 -8.25 -2.12 -21.89
CA PHE A 112 -7.92 -3.34 -21.17
C PHE A 112 -8.27 -4.59 -21.93
N LEU A 113 -9.45 -4.64 -22.52
CA LEU A 113 -9.89 -5.79 -23.30
C LEU A 113 -8.98 -6.02 -24.50
N THR A 114 -8.50 -4.95 -25.10
CA THR A 114 -7.60 -5.05 -26.25
C THR A 114 -6.24 -5.61 -25.86
N ILE A 115 -5.75 -5.24 -24.69
CA ILE A 115 -4.44 -5.69 -24.20
C ILE A 115 -4.48 -7.17 -23.82
N ASP A 116 -5.56 -7.64 -23.25
CA ASP A 116 -5.69 -8.99 -22.75
C ASP A 116 -5.88 -10.05 -23.83
N ILE A 117 -6.20 -9.62 -25.00
CA ILE A 117 -6.36 -10.50 -26.14
C ILE A 117 -5.07 -10.61 -26.94
#